data_b4dcb33077911b939052864d2ade119f
#
_entry.id   b4dcb33077911b939052864d2ade119f
#
_cell.length_a   1.000
_cell.length_b   1.000
_cell.length_c   1.000
_cell.angle_alpha   90.00
_cell.angle_beta   90.00
_cell.angle_gamma   90.00
#
_symmetry.space_group_name_H-M   'P 1'
#
loop_
_entity.id
_entity.type
_entity.pdbx_description
1 polymer ?
#
loop_
_entity_poly.entity_id
_entity_poly.type
_entity_poly.pdbx_seq_one_letter_code
_entity_poly.pdbx_strand_id
1 'polypeptide(L)'
;LELAAAHPTQMDGLIVESGFAYAEPLLGLLGVDVKRLGFKEDQGFGNLDKVRHYAGPTLIIHAEHDHIIPFTDGQALYDASGAAHKRLLRIEGANHNDIFAQGLASYMQAIQGLVAHIRGL
;
A
#
# COMPACT_ATOMS: atom_id res chain seq x y z
N LEU A 1 -1.40 7.87 -0.87
CA LEU A 1 -1.38 7.73 -2.35
C LEU A 1 -1.92 8.95 -3.07
N GLU A 2 -2.99 9.57 -2.56
CA GLU A 2 -3.54 10.77 -3.17
C GLU A 2 -2.50 11.91 -3.24
N LEU A 3 -1.77 12.13 -2.15
CA LEU A 3 -0.73 13.15 -2.09
C LEU A 3 0.41 12.85 -3.06
N ALA A 4 0.84 11.60 -3.13
CA ALA A 4 1.91 11.18 -4.04
C ALA A 4 1.49 11.32 -5.51
N ALA A 5 0.23 11.00 -5.84
CA ALA A 5 -0.30 11.14 -7.20
C ALA A 5 -0.44 12.61 -7.60
N ALA A 6 -0.88 13.48 -6.67
CA ALA A 6 -1.08 14.90 -6.95
C ALA A 6 0.24 15.69 -7.01
N HIS A 7 1.25 15.29 -6.24
CA HIS A 7 2.52 16.01 -6.09
C HIS A 7 3.73 15.08 -6.21
N PRO A 8 3.89 14.33 -7.32
CA PRO A 8 4.90 13.28 -7.42
C PRO A 8 6.34 13.81 -7.36
N THR A 9 6.58 15.04 -7.80
CA THR A 9 7.93 15.65 -7.81
C THR A 9 8.32 16.28 -6.48
N GLN A 10 7.36 16.42 -5.54
CA GLN A 10 7.59 17.01 -4.22
C GLN A 10 7.84 15.98 -3.13
N MET A 11 7.76 14.68 -3.47
CA MET A 11 7.92 13.59 -2.53
C MET A 11 9.18 12.79 -2.86
N ASP A 12 10.01 12.55 -1.86
CA ASP A 12 11.27 11.81 -2.01
C ASP A 12 11.07 10.30 -1.97
N GLY A 13 9.96 9.84 -1.41
CA GLY A 13 9.63 8.41 -1.31
C GLY A 13 8.21 8.21 -0.80
N LEU A 14 7.73 6.97 -0.92
CA LEU A 14 6.38 6.58 -0.53
C LEU A 14 6.43 5.29 0.29
N ILE A 15 5.78 5.29 1.44
CA ILE A 15 5.55 4.10 2.25
C ILE A 15 4.05 3.87 2.32
N VAL A 16 3.61 2.68 1.93
CA VAL A 16 2.20 2.26 2.03
C VAL A 16 2.12 1.08 2.99
N GLU A 17 1.53 1.31 4.15
CA GLU A 17 1.29 0.26 5.13
C GLU A 17 -0.19 -0.11 5.11
N SER A 18 -0.48 -1.40 4.91
CA SER A 18 -1.85 -1.92 4.91
C SER A 18 -2.78 -1.20 3.93
N GLY A 19 -2.24 -0.82 2.76
CA GLY A 19 -3.01 -0.15 1.72
C GLY A 19 -3.96 -1.10 0.99
N PHE A 20 -5.14 -0.61 0.62
CA PHE A 20 -6.06 -1.40 -0.19
C PHE A 20 -5.96 -1.03 -1.67
N ALA A 21 -6.02 -2.05 -2.52
CA ALA A 21 -6.03 -1.87 -3.97
C ALA A 21 -7.45 -1.61 -4.48
N TYR A 22 -8.44 -2.25 -3.85
CA TYR A 22 -9.83 -2.24 -4.28
C TYR A 22 -10.74 -1.75 -3.16
N ALA A 23 -11.58 -0.76 -3.44
CA ALA A 23 -12.50 -0.20 -2.46
C ALA A 23 -13.75 -1.05 -2.26
N GLU A 24 -14.23 -1.74 -3.31
CA GLU A 24 -15.48 -2.49 -3.26
C GLU A 24 -15.50 -3.57 -2.17
N PRO A 25 -14.47 -4.46 -2.05
CA PRO A 25 -14.46 -5.45 -0.97
C PRO A 25 -14.44 -4.82 0.41
N LEU A 26 -13.72 -3.73 0.58
CA LEU A 26 -13.64 -3.01 1.86
C LEU A 26 -14.98 -2.40 2.24
N LEU A 27 -15.68 -1.79 1.30
CA LEU A 27 -17.02 -1.25 1.53
C LEU A 27 -18.01 -2.36 1.89
N GLY A 28 -17.93 -3.52 1.23
CA GLY A 28 -18.76 -4.68 1.58
C GLY A 28 -18.51 -5.15 3.00
N LEU A 29 -17.27 -5.18 3.44
CA LEU A 29 -16.89 -5.54 4.81
C LEU A 29 -17.48 -4.57 5.85
N LEU A 30 -17.60 -3.30 5.49
CA LEU A 30 -18.20 -2.26 6.34
C LEU A 30 -19.73 -2.25 6.31
N GLY A 31 -20.36 -3.21 5.61
CA GLY A 31 -21.80 -3.33 5.53
C GLY A 31 -22.47 -2.49 4.45
N VAL A 32 -21.69 -1.94 3.51
CA VAL A 32 -22.22 -1.17 2.39
C VAL A 32 -22.59 -2.12 1.25
N ASP A 33 -23.85 -2.06 0.81
CA ASP A 33 -24.31 -2.82 -0.36
C ASP A 33 -23.93 -2.06 -1.64
N VAL A 34 -22.74 -2.38 -2.16
CA VAL A 34 -22.16 -1.69 -3.32
C VAL A 34 -22.96 -1.96 -4.61
N LYS A 35 -23.56 -3.14 -4.74
CA LYS A 35 -24.38 -3.47 -5.92
C LYS A 35 -25.65 -2.64 -5.95
N ARG A 36 -26.32 -2.51 -4.80
CA ARG A 36 -27.55 -1.74 -4.66
C ARG A 36 -27.32 -0.25 -4.91
N LEU A 37 -26.16 0.28 -4.49
CA LEU A 37 -25.80 1.67 -4.70
C LEU A 37 -25.25 1.95 -6.10
N GLY A 38 -25.03 0.92 -6.92
CA GLY A 38 -24.47 1.08 -8.25
C GLY A 38 -22.99 1.50 -8.23
N PHE A 39 -22.27 1.18 -7.15
CA PHE A 39 -20.87 1.50 -7.01
C PHE A 39 -20.01 0.79 -8.06
N LYS A 40 -19.06 1.52 -8.62
CA LYS A 40 -18.02 0.97 -9.50
C LYS A 40 -16.65 1.29 -8.92
N GLU A 41 -15.67 0.41 -9.11
CA GLU A 41 -14.33 0.58 -8.55
C GLU A 41 -13.66 1.88 -9.01
N ASP A 42 -13.93 2.34 -10.22
CA ASP A 42 -13.40 3.60 -10.74
C ASP A 42 -13.98 4.84 -10.03
N GLN A 43 -15.08 4.68 -9.30
CA GLN A 43 -15.68 5.72 -8.46
C GLN A 43 -15.08 5.75 -7.04
N GLY A 44 -14.19 4.80 -6.70
CA GLY A 44 -13.51 4.72 -5.42
C GLY A 44 -12.24 5.56 -5.38
N PHE A 45 -11.25 5.11 -4.61
CA PHE A 45 -10.02 5.86 -4.39
C PHE A 45 -9.03 5.76 -5.55
N GLY A 46 -9.15 4.78 -6.44
CA GLY A 46 -8.26 4.61 -7.58
C GLY A 46 -6.80 4.36 -7.19
N ASN A 47 -6.54 3.62 -6.13
CA ASN A 47 -5.19 3.45 -5.57
C ASN A 47 -4.23 2.76 -6.53
N LEU A 48 -4.70 1.81 -7.35
CA LEU A 48 -3.87 1.17 -8.37
C LEU A 48 -3.36 2.18 -9.39
N ASP A 49 -4.22 3.08 -9.85
CA ASP A 49 -3.81 4.13 -10.80
C ASP A 49 -2.88 5.14 -10.14
N LYS A 50 -3.14 5.52 -8.90
CA LYS A 50 -2.30 6.46 -8.17
C LYS A 50 -0.90 5.92 -7.98
N VAL A 51 -0.74 4.65 -7.60
CA VAL A 51 0.58 4.05 -7.39
C VAL A 51 1.34 3.88 -8.71
N ARG A 52 0.64 3.65 -9.83
CA ARG A 52 1.28 3.59 -11.16
C ARG A 52 1.93 4.91 -11.56
N HIS A 53 1.34 6.02 -11.18
CA HIS A 53 1.79 7.35 -11.60
C HIS A 53 2.86 7.94 -10.69
N TYR A 54 3.18 7.28 -9.58
CA TYR A 54 4.29 7.70 -8.71
C TYR A 54 5.54 6.91 -9.04
N ALA A 55 6.55 7.57 -9.61
CA ALA A 55 7.79 6.92 -10.07
C ALA A 55 8.90 6.91 -9.01
N GLY A 56 8.73 7.62 -7.90
CA GLY A 56 9.72 7.68 -6.82
C GLY A 56 9.86 6.38 -6.04
N PRO A 57 10.89 6.26 -5.19
CA PRO A 57 11.11 5.06 -4.38
C PRO A 57 9.88 4.70 -3.55
N THR A 58 9.48 3.43 -3.56
CA THR A 58 8.25 2.97 -2.94
C THR A 58 8.49 1.71 -2.11
N LEU A 59 8.00 1.74 -0.87
CA LEU A 59 7.99 0.60 0.04
C LEU A 59 6.53 0.28 0.40
N ILE A 60 6.12 -0.95 0.14
CA ILE A 60 4.79 -1.44 0.51
C ILE A 60 4.97 -2.47 1.62
N ILE A 61 4.28 -2.27 2.73
CA ILE A 61 4.33 -3.12 3.91
C ILE A 61 2.93 -3.66 4.18
N HIS A 62 2.81 -4.97 4.31
CA HIS A 62 1.51 -5.61 4.53
C HIS A 62 1.63 -6.83 5.42
N ALA A 63 0.67 -7.02 6.32
CA ALA A 63 0.61 -8.18 7.19
C ALA A 63 0.18 -9.43 6.41
N GLU A 64 0.82 -10.56 6.68
CA GLU A 64 0.52 -11.83 6.03
C GLU A 64 -0.93 -12.27 6.25
N HIS A 65 -1.43 -12.10 7.47
CA HIS A 65 -2.77 -12.54 7.89
C HIS A 65 -3.73 -11.38 8.13
N ASP A 66 -3.67 -10.35 7.29
CA ASP A 66 -4.60 -9.23 7.38
C ASP A 66 -6.00 -9.69 6.97
N HIS A 67 -6.96 -9.62 7.92
CA HIS A 67 -8.35 -10.02 7.70
C HIS A 67 -9.24 -8.89 7.19
N ILE A 68 -8.75 -7.65 7.23
CA ILE A 68 -9.49 -6.46 6.82
C ILE A 68 -9.14 -6.11 5.38
N ILE A 69 -7.84 -6.00 5.10
CA ILE A 69 -7.31 -5.75 3.77
C ILE A 69 -6.38 -6.91 3.41
N PRO A 70 -6.78 -7.83 2.54
CA PRO A 70 -5.97 -9.01 2.25
C PRO A 70 -4.56 -8.66 1.77
N PHE A 71 -3.58 -9.51 2.08
CA PHE A 71 -2.20 -9.35 1.60
C PHE A 71 -2.14 -9.18 0.08
N THR A 72 -3.04 -9.82 -0.65
CA THR A 72 -3.13 -9.70 -2.11
C THR A 72 -3.35 -8.27 -2.59
N ASP A 73 -3.95 -7.40 -1.79
CA ASP A 73 -4.07 -5.97 -2.10
C ASP A 73 -2.70 -5.28 -2.06
N GLY A 74 -1.87 -5.59 -1.06
CA GLY A 74 -0.50 -5.10 -1.01
C GLY A 74 0.33 -5.58 -2.20
N GLN A 75 0.19 -6.83 -2.59
CA GLN A 75 0.84 -7.40 -3.78
C GLN A 75 0.37 -6.68 -5.05
N ALA A 76 -0.92 -6.41 -5.17
CA ALA A 76 -1.48 -5.71 -6.33
C ALA A 76 -0.94 -4.28 -6.44
N LEU A 77 -0.82 -3.57 -5.32
CA LEU A 77 -0.21 -2.24 -5.28
C LEU A 77 1.26 -2.28 -5.70
N TYR A 78 2.01 -3.25 -5.20
CA TYR A 78 3.41 -3.45 -5.58
C TYR A 78 3.55 -3.72 -7.07
N ASP A 79 2.75 -4.63 -7.62
CA ASP A 79 2.80 -4.99 -9.03
C ASP A 79 2.43 -3.81 -9.93
N ALA A 80 1.48 -2.99 -9.50
CA ALA A 80 1.03 -1.81 -10.25
C ALA A 80 1.99 -0.62 -10.12
N SER A 81 2.84 -0.59 -9.10
CA SER A 81 3.74 0.55 -8.86
C SER A 81 4.64 0.84 -10.06
N GLY A 82 4.66 2.12 -10.46
CA GLY A 82 5.54 2.62 -11.52
C GLY A 82 6.96 2.93 -11.08
N ALA A 83 7.31 2.69 -9.81
CA ALA A 83 8.62 2.99 -9.26
C ALA A 83 9.71 2.07 -9.83
N ALA A 84 10.86 2.65 -10.18
CA ALA A 84 12.05 1.87 -10.57
C ALA A 84 12.66 1.16 -9.36
N HIS A 85 12.59 1.80 -8.19
CA HIS A 85 13.00 1.23 -6.90
C HIS A 85 11.76 0.99 -6.05
N LYS A 86 11.37 -0.28 -5.92
CA LYS A 86 10.20 -0.67 -5.13
C LYS A 86 10.47 -1.96 -4.37
N ARG A 87 9.84 -2.07 -3.21
CA ARG A 87 9.93 -3.24 -2.35
C ARG A 87 8.57 -3.56 -1.73
N LEU A 88 8.28 -4.85 -1.61
CA LEU A 88 7.15 -5.36 -0.85
C LEU A 88 7.68 -6.10 0.37
N LEU A 89 7.30 -5.65 1.56
CA LEU A 89 7.63 -6.30 2.82
C LEU A 89 6.37 -6.99 3.37
N ARG A 90 6.39 -8.31 3.40
CA ARG A 90 5.36 -9.12 4.07
C ARG A 90 5.79 -9.34 5.52
N ILE A 91 4.97 -8.92 6.46
CA ILE A 91 5.22 -9.17 7.88
C ILE A 91 4.59 -10.51 8.25
N GLU A 92 5.42 -11.53 8.35
CA GLU A 92 4.99 -12.91 8.62
C GLU A 92 4.37 -13.02 10.01
N GLY A 93 3.27 -13.79 10.11
CA GLY A 93 2.58 -14.04 11.36
C GLY A 93 1.74 -12.86 11.87
N ALA A 94 1.78 -11.70 11.19
CA ALA A 94 1.07 -10.51 11.62
C ALA A 94 -0.31 -10.40 11.00
N ASN A 95 -1.22 -9.73 11.72
CA ASN A 95 -2.52 -9.30 11.19
C ASN A 95 -2.56 -7.77 11.08
N HIS A 96 -3.72 -7.23 10.69
CA HIS A 96 -3.88 -5.77 10.50
C HIS A 96 -3.55 -4.95 11.76
N ASN A 97 -3.81 -5.51 12.94
CA ASN A 97 -3.69 -4.79 14.21
C ASN A 97 -2.31 -4.91 14.86
N ASP A 98 -1.55 -5.97 14.58
CA ASP A 98 -0.26 -6.24 15.24
C ASP A 98 0.95 -6.19 14.29
N ILE A 99 0.79 -5.67 13.10
CA ILE A 99 1.84 -5.62 12.07
C ILE A 99 3.14 -5.00 12.59
N PHE A 100 3.04 -3.91 13.33
CA PHE A 100 4.22 -3.23 13.88
C PHE A 100 4.89 -4.05 14.98
N ALA A 101 4.09 -4.60 15.89
CA ALA A 101 4.61 -5.40 17.03
C ALA A 101 5.28 -6.69 16.55
N GLN A 102 4.69 -7.39 15.58
CA GLN A 102 5.22 -8.65 15.06
C GLN A 102 6.46 -8.47 14.19
N GLY A 103 6.53 -7.35 13.47
CA GLY A 103 7.54 -7.13 12.45
C GLY A 103 8.44 -5.94 12.68
N LEU A 104 8.58 -5.44 13.92
CA LEU A 104 9.29 -4.19 14.21
C LEU A 104 10.70 -4.14 13.59
N ALA A 105 11.50 -5.20 13.76
CA ALA A 105 12.88 -5.23 13.24
C ALA A 105 12.90 -5.15 11.71
N SER A 106 12.09 -5.97 11.02
CA SER A 106 12.00 -5.98 9.56
C SER A 106 11.42 -4.66 9.02
N TYR A 107 10.42 -4.13 9.72
CA TYR A 107 9.77 -2.87 9.41
C TYR A 107 10.80 -1.72 9.43
N MET A 108 11.56 -1.62 10.52
CA MET A 108 12.56 -0.56 10.68
C MET A 108 13.72 -0.70 9.69
N GLN A 109 14.19 -1.92 9.42
CA GLN A 109 15.21 -2.17 8.41
C GLN A 109 14.75 -1.74 7.01
N ALA A 110 13.50 -2.02 6.65
CA ALA A 110 12.95 -1.63 5.35
C ALA A 110 12.88 -0.11 5.20
N ILE A 111 12.45 0.59 6.25
CA ILE A 111 12.43 2.07 6.26
C ILE A 111 13.84 2.63 6.15
N GLN A 112 14.79 2.09 6.90
CA GLN A 112 16.20 2.52 6.81
C GLN A 112 16.76 2.31 5.42
N GLY A 113 16.45 1.19 4.77
CA GLY A 113 16.86 0.91 3.40
C GLY A 113 16.28 1.92 2.39
N LEU A 114 15.01 2.28 2.56
CA LEU A 114 14.37 3.30 1.72
C LEU A 114 15.04 4.67 1.89
N VAL A 115 15.26 5.08 3.13
CA VAL A 115 15.91 6.36 3.44
C VAL A 115 17.33 6.40 2.88
N ALA A 116 18.10 5.33 3.03
CA ALA A 116 19.45 5.22 2.48
C ALA A 116 19.43 5.34 0.95
N HIS A 117 18.49 4.68 0.28
CA HIS A 117 18.34 4.78 -1.17
C HIS A 117 18.04 6.22 -1.59
N ILE A 118 17.11 6.89 -0.92
CA ILE A 118 16.73 8.28 -1.21
C ILE A 118 17.92 9.23 -1.05
N ARG A 119 18.75 8.99 -0.03
CA ARG A 119 19.95 9.81 0.23
C ARG A 119 21.14 9.47 -0.65
N GLY A 120 21.04 8.43 -1.48
CA GLY A 120 22.14 7.99 -2.32
C GLY A 120 23.25 7.24 -1.57
N LEU A 121 22.91 6.65 -0.43
CA LEU A 121 23.88 5.92 0.42
C LEU A 121 24.05 4.44 0.03
#